data_0496ba823859f152168d6ed55424b331
#
_entry.id   0496ba823859f152168d6ed55424b331
#
_cell.length_a   1.000
_cell.length_b   1.000
_cell.length_c   1.000
_cell.angle_alpha   90.00
_cell.angle_beta   90.00
_cell.angle_gamma   90.00
#
_symmetry.space_group_name_H-M   'P 1'
#
loop_
_entity.id
_entity.type
_entity.pdbx_description
1 polymer ?
#
loop_
_entity_poly.entity_id
_entity_poly.type
_entity_poly.pdbx_seq_one_letter_code
_entity_poly.pdbx_strand_id
1 'polypeptide(L)'
;MDFKSVEGKVAIVTGASRGIGEAIARCYAANGMKVICAARSVEQGQAVVNDIINNGGDAIFVQTDCSDGNAIKDLVDKAVVHYGRLDGVVSNAGIGMG
;
A
#
# COMPACT_ATOMS: atom_id res chain seq x y z
N MET A 1 7.99 -19.19 -5.58
CA MET A 1 6.98 -18.56 -4.71
C MET A 1 5.59 -18.87 -5.24
N ASP A 2 4.72 -19.33 -4.38
CA ASP A 2 3.33 -19.62 -4.74
C ASP A 2 2.47 -18.37 -4.49
N PHE A 3 2.14 -17.65 -5.55
CA PHE A 3 1.34 -16.43 -5.43
C PHE A 3 -0.12 -16.68 -5.05
N LYS A 4 -0.61 -17.90 -5.19
CA LYS A 4 -1.98 -18.21 -4.73
C LYS A 4 -2.11 -18.10 -3.22
N SER A 5 -1.02 -18.31 -2.48
CA SER A 5 -1.05 -18.20 -1.02
C SER A 5 -1.20 -16.77 -0.51
N VAL A 6 -0.97 -15.75 -1.36
CA VAL A 6 -1.12 -14.35 -0.99
C VAL A 6 -2.43 -13.73 -1.49
N GLU A 7 -3.17 -14.44 -2.33
CA GLU A 7 -4.43 -13.93 -2.88
C GLU A 7 -5.41 -13.60 -1.75
N GLY A 8 -5.98 -12.41 -1.78
CA GLY A 8 -6.91 -11.93 -0.76
C GLY A 8 -6.26 -11.40 0.50
N LYS A 9 -4.94 -11.54 0.66
CA LYS A 9 -4.24 -10.96 1.80
C LYS A 9 -4.10 -9.45 1.64
N VAL A 10 -3.95 -8.76 2.76
CA VAL A 10 -3.93 -7.30 2.83
C VAL A 10 -2.55 -6.83 3.28
N ALA A 11 -1.95 -5.94 2.52
CA ALA A 11 -0.64 -5.35 2.85
C ALA A 11 -0.66 -3.85 2.75
N ILE A 12 0.04 -3.19 3.67
CA ILE A 12 0.36 -1.77 3.58
C ILE A 12 1.73 -1.64 2.94
N VAL A 13 1.86 -0.73 1.96
CA VAL A 13 3.15 -0.37 1.38
C VAL A 13 3.38 1.11 1.62
N THR A 14 4.39 1.44 2.42
CA THR A 14 4.76 2.85 2.65
C THR A 14 5.67 3.32 1.53
N GLY A 15 5.64 4.62 1.25
CA GLY A 15 6.39 5.18 0.13
C GLY A 15 5.92 4.66 -1.23
N ALA A 16 4.63 4.35 -1.36
CA ALA A 16 4.07 3.66 -2.52
C ALA A 16 3.81 4.56 -3.73
N SER A 17 4.05 5.87 -3.61
CA SER A 17 3.72 6.81 -4.69
C SER A 17 4.72 6.80 -5.84
N ARG A 18 5.90 6.22 -5.65
CA ARG A 18 6.95 6.19 -6.68
C ARG A 18 8.02 5.15 -6.35
N GLY A 19 8.88 4.87 -7.32
CA GLY A 19 10.08 4.05 -7.15
C GLY A 19 9.78 2.63 -6.73
N ILE A 20 10.57 2.13 -5.78
CA ILE A 20 10.48 0.75 -5.32
C ILE A 20 9.13 0.46 -4.66
N GLY A 21 8.63 1.40 -3.85
CA GLY A 21 7.33 1.24 -3.19
C GLY A 21 6.19 1.10 -4.18
N GLU A 22 6.17 1.92 -5.22
CA GLU A 22 5.18 1.81 -6.30
C GLU A 22 5.26 0.46 -6.98
N ALA A 23 6.48 -0.01 -7.32
CA ALA A 23 6.68 -1.29 -7.97
C ALA A 23 6.17 -2.45 -7.10
N ILE A 24 6.43 -2.41 -5.79
CA ILE A 24 5.96 -3.41 -4.84
C ILE A 24 4.43 -3.42 -4.79
N ALA A 25 3.81 -2.24 -4.69
CA ALA A 25 2.35 -2.13 -4.62
C ALA A 25 1.69 -2.69 -5.87
N ARG A 26 2.22 -2.37 -7.03
CA ARG A 26 1.69 -2.89 -8.31
C ARG A 26 1.86 -4.41 -8.41
N CYS A 27 3.00 -4.93 -7.98
CA CYS A 27 3.27 -6.36 -8.01
C CYS A 27 2.31 -7.12 -7.09
N TYR A 28 2.12 -6.64 -5.88
CA TYR A 28 1.21 -7.28 -4.93
C TYR A 28 -0.23 -7.29 -5.45
N ALA A 29 -0.69 -6.15 -5.96
CA ALA A 29 -2.04 -6.05 -6.51
C ALA A 29 -2.23 -6.98 -7.71
N ALA A 30 -1.23 -7.10 -8.57
CA ALA A 30 -1.26 -7.99 -9.73
C ALA A 30 -1.35 -9.47 -9.34
N ASN A 31 -0.93 -9.81 -8.11
CA ASN A 31 -0.99 -11.16 -7.59
C ASN A 31 -2.21 -11.41 -6.68
N GLY A 32 -3.19 -10.55 -6.73
CA GLY A 32 -4.45 -10.73 -6.02
C GLY A 32 -4.48 -10.23 -4.58
N MET A 33 -3.44 -9.54 -4.14
CA MET A 33 -3.44 -8.92 -2.82
C MET A 33 -4.23 -7.61 -2.84
N LYS A 34 -4.76 -7.24 -1.69
CA LYS A 34 -5.36 -5.93 -1.45
C LYS A 34 -4.28 -5.03 -0.86
N VAL A 35 -4.08 -3.87 -1.44
CA VAL A 35 -2.93 -3.01 -1.12
C VAL A 35 -3.40 -1.65 -0.60
N ILE A 36 -2.84 -1.26 0.55
CA ILE A 36 -3.00 0.11 1.05
C ILE A 36 -1.72 0.85 0.70
N CYS A 37 -1.83 1.80 -0.22
CA CYS A 37 -0.71 2.63 -0.63
C CYS A 37 -0.62 3.84 0.29
N ALA A 38 0.49 3.99 0.99
CA ALA A 38 0.70 5.06 1.95
C ALA A 38 1.87 5.93 1.51
N ALA A 39 1.65 7.23 1.42
CA ALA A 39 2.68 8.20 1.04
C ALA A 39 2.21 9.60 1.39
N ARG A 40 3.12 10.57 1.32
CA ARG A 40 2.76 11.97 1.57
C ARG A 40 2.08 12.62 0.38
N SER A 41 2.45 12.26 -0.84
CA SER A 41 1.89 12.85 -2.06
C SER A 41 0.56 12.21 -2.43
N VAL A 42 -0.53 12.93 -2.20
CA VAL A 42 -1.88 12.48 -2.56
C VAL A 42 -1.98 12.28 -4.06
N GLU A 43 -1.49 13.23 -4.84
CA GLU A 43 -1.60 13.21 -6.30
C GLU A 43 -0.93 11.97 -6.90
N GLN A 44 0.32 11.73 -6.52
CA GLN A 44 1.09 10.59 -7.05
C GLN A 44 0.54 9.27 -6.52
N GLY A 45 0.22 9.20 -5.24
CA GLY A 45 -0.28 7.97 -4.62
C GLY A 45 -1.65 7.58 -5.17
N GLN A 46 -2.54 8.56 -5.34
CA GLN A 46 -3.86 8.28 -5.89
C GLN A 46 -3.77 7.84 -7.35
N ALA A 47 -2.81 8.37 -8.11
CA ALA A 47 -2.59 7.94 -9.49
C ALA A 47 -2.19 6.46 -9.55
N VAL A 48 -1.32 6.02 -8.64
CA VAL A 48 -0.93 4.61 -8.55
C VAL A 48 -2.14 3.73 -8.23
N VAL A 49 -2.95 4.12 -7.25
CA VAL A 49 -4.15 3.38 -6.86
C VAL A 49 -5.15 3.30 -8.01
N ASN A 50 -5.39 4.42 -8.69
CA ASN A 50 -6.32 4.45 -9.82
C ASN A 50 -5.87 3.49 -10.93
N ASP A 51 -4.58 3.45 -11.20
CA ASP A 51 -4.01 2.57 -12.21
C ASP A 51 -4.15 1.10 -11.82
N ILE A 52 -3.90 0.78 -10.54
CA ILE A 52 -4.12 -0.57 -10.01
C ILE A 52 -5.57 -1.01 -10.21
N ILE A 53 -6.51 -0.14 -9.85
CA ILE A 53 -7.95 -0.44 -9.98
C ILE A 53 -8.32 -0.62 -11.45
N ASN A 54 -7.80 0.24 -12.33
CA ASN A 54 -8.07 0.14 -13.78
C ASN A 54 -7.55 -1.17 -14.37
N ASN A 55 -6.54 -1.76 -13.77
CA ASN A 55 -5.98 -3.04 -14.19
C ASN A 55 -6.61 -4.25 -13.47
N GLY A 56 -7.71 -4.04 -12.75
CA GLY A 56 -8.46 -5.11 -12.10
C GLY A 56 -8.00 -5.44 -10.68
N GLY A 57 -7.09 -4.67 -10.12
CA GLY A 57 -6.62 -4.86 -8.75
C GLY A 57 -7.50 -4.17 -7.72
N ASP A 58 -7.15 -4.33 -6.45
CA ASP A 58 -7.84 -3.72 -5.32
C ASP A 58 -6.83 -2.96 -4.46
N ALA A 59 -7.00 -1.66 -4.37
CA ALA A 59 -6.11 -0.80 -3.59
C ALA A 59 -6.84 0.44 -3.10
N ILE A 60 -6.34 1.01 -2.02
CA ILE A 60 -6.75 2.33 -1.54
C ILE A 60 -5.51 3.16 -1.27
N PHE A 61 -5.67 4.47 -1.26
CA PHE A 61 -4.61 5.40 -0.88
C PHE A 61 -4.92 6.05 0.46
N VAL A 62 -3.92 6.11 1.34
CA VAL A 62 -4.01 6.84 2.61
C VAL A 62 -2.82 7.78 2.69
N GLN A 63 -3.08 9.07 2.73
CA GLN A 63 -2.03 10.06 2.93
C GLN A 63 -1.39 9.84 4.31
N THR A 64 -0.09 9.64 4.33
CA THR A 64 0.62 9.27 5.56
C THR A 64 2.00 9.91 5.58
N ASP A 65 2.32 10.60 6.68
CA ASP A 65 3.69 10.98 6.98
C ASP A 65 4.30 9.85 7.81
N CYS A 66 5.13 9.03 7.19
CA CYS A 66 5.70 7.85 7.84
C CYS A 66 6.74 8.18 8.91
N SER A 67 7.12 9.45 9.08
CA SER A 67 7.96 9.89 10.20
C SER A 67 7.15 10.14 11.48
N ASP A 68 5.82 10.16 11.38
CA ASP A 68 4.91 10.39 12.51
C ASP A 68 4.30 9.06 12.96
N GLY A 69 4.64 8.64 14.18
CA GLY A 69 4.13 7.38 14.73
C GLY A 69 2.61 7.33 14.88
N ASN A 70 1.97 8.47 15.13
CA ASN A 70 0.51 8.53 15.20
C ASN A 70 -0.13 8.32 13.83
N ALA A 71 0.50 8.84 12.78
CA ALA A 71 0.03 8.63 11.41
C ALA A 71 0.13 7.15 11.00
N ILE A 72 1.18 6.47 11.41
CA ILE A 72 1.34 5.03 11.16
C ILE A 72 0.25 4.23 11.88
N LYS A 73 -0.04 4.57 13.12
CA LYS A 73 -1.12 3.92 13.87
C LYS A 73 -2.47 4.10 13.19
N ASP A 74 -2.78 5.32 12.76
CA ASP A 74 -4.02 5.60 12.03
C ASP A 74 -4.08 4.84 10.71
N LEU A 75 -2.95 4.70 10.02
CA LEU A 75 -2.84 3.95 8.77
C LEU A 75 -3.21 2.48 8.99
N VAL A 76 -2.69 1.85 10.04
CA VAL A 76 -3.01 0.47 10.38
C VAL A 76 -4.50 0.32 10.70
N ASP A 77 -5.04 1.25 11.50
CA ASP A 77 -6.45 1.23 11.86
C ASP A 77 -7.35 1.35 10.63
N LYS A 78 -7.01 2.24 9.70
CA LYS A 78 -7.77 2.40 8.45
C LYS A 78 -7.72 1.15 7.58
N ALA A 79 -6.57 0.49 7.52
CA ALA A 79 -6.43 -0.75 6.77
C ALA A 79 -7.35 -1.83 7.32
N VAL A 80 -7.36 -2.01 8.64
CA VAL A 80 -8.19 -3.01 9.29
C VAL A 80 -9.67 -2.69 9.15
N VAL A 81 -10.05 -1.41 9.28
CA VAL A 81 -11.45 -1.00 9.11
C VAL A 81 -11.91 -1.24 7.68
N HIS A 82 -11.08 -0.93 6.69
CA HIS A 82 -11.49 -1.03 5.28
C HIS A 82 -11.57 -2.48 4.79
N TYR A 83 -10.55 -3.29 5.12
CA TYR A 83 -10.45 -4.66 4.59
C TYR A 83 -10.77 -5.75 5.60
N GLY A 84 -10.89 -5.41 6.88
CA GLY A 84 -11.19 -6.38 7.93
C GLY A 84 -10.01 -7.23 8.38
N ARG A 85 -8.82 -7.02 7.81
CA ARG A 85 -7.62 -7.76 8.17
C ARG A 85 -6.38 -6.98 7.73
N LEU A 86 -5.24 -7.35 8.29
CA LEU A 86 -3.94 -6.84 7.85
C LEU A 86 -2.92 -7.96 8.00
N ASP A 87 -2.28 -8.34 6.90
CA ASP A 87 -1.35 -9.48 6.89
C ASP A 87 0.11 -9.05 6.90
N GLY A 88 0.41 -7.85 6.42
CA GLY A 88 1.79 -7.39 6.40
C GLY A 88 1.93 -5.90 6.14
N VAL A 89 3.12 -5.39 6.47
CA VAL A 89 3.49 -4.01 6.21
C VAL A 89 4.87 -4.00 5.55
N VAL A 90 4.95 -3.40 4.37
CA VAL A 90 6.23 -3.16 3.71
C VAL A 90 6.66 -1.75 4.02
N SER A 91 7.70 -1.61 4.83
CA SER A 91 8.20 -0.30 5.24
C SER A 91 9.31 0.15 4.28
N ASN A 92 8.91 0.81 3.22
CA ASN A 92 9.82 1.32 2.20
C ASN A 92 10.23 2.77 2.44
N ALA A 93 9.40 3.55 3.11
CA ALA A 93 9.65 4.97 3.32
C ALA A 93 10.89 5.26 4.18
N GLY A 94 11.38 4.28 4.93
CA GLY A 94 12.52 4.44 5.83
C GLY A 94 13.88 4.22 5.20
N ILE A 95 13.97 3.93 3.92
CA ILE A 95 15.28 3.67 3.27
C ILE A 95 15.92 4.92 2.66
N GLY A 96 15.48 6.09 3.09
CA GLY A 96 16.16 7.35 2.76
C GLY A 96 16.02 7.82 1.32
N MET A 97 15.23 7.19 0.54
CA MET A 97 15.06 7.52 -0.88
C MET A 97 13.89 8.46 -1.12
N GLY A 98 13.43 9.02 -0.10
CA GLY A 98 12.47 10.06 -0.08
C GLY A 98 11.25 10.17 -0.72
#